data_52656eaf1fa8a8b97fb5a0398811a090
#
_entry.id   52656eaf1fa8a8b97fb5a0398811a090
#
_cell.length_a   1.000
_cell.length_b   1.000
_cell.length_c   1.000
_cell.angle_alpha   90.00
_cell.angle_beta   90.00
_cell.angle_gamma   90.00
#
_symmetry.space_group_name_H-M   'P 1'
#
loop_
_entity.id
_entity.type
_entity.pdbx_description
1 polymer ?
#
loop_
_entity_poly.entity_id
_entity_poly.type
_entity_poly.pdbx_seq_one_letter_code
_entity_poly.pdbx_strand_id
1 'polypeptide(L)'
;MLTRRSFVAASLFATLNAAAAQAPSANDPVAILTAIYTRAAKGKGDGGGAFIIESKAAKAKYLSKSLVALWAKADAHTPKGDVGPVDFDPVTNSQDPDVKSFKVDTEKLEADKAVIAVTITGHNAPPRKGADQVVRYEFVREGDKWKIDDIKGASDGEPWSIRAMLASSLKS
;
A
#
# COMPACT_ATOMS: atom_id res chain seq x y z
N MET A 1 5.05 57.73 -55.95
CA MET A 1 4.17 57.31 -54.86
C MET A 1 4.50 55.86 -54.47
N LEU A 2 5.24 55.64 -53.37
CA LEU A 2 5.59 54.33 -52.89
C LEU A 2 4.74 54.04 -51.66
N THR A 3 3.91 53.00 -51.74
CA THR A 3 3.13 52.48 -50.60
C THR A 3 3.92 51.45 -49.85
N ARG A 4 4.30 51.76 -48.60
CA ARG A 4 4.93 50.81 -47.65
C ARG A 4 3.84 49.89 -47.10
N ARG A 5 3.99 48.57 -47.32
CA ARG A 5 3.23 47.54 -46.66
C ARG A 5 4.00 47.08 -45.41
N SER A 6 3.43 47.36 -44.22
CA SER A 6 3.97 46.88 -42.94
C SER A 6 3.46 45.45 -42.73
N PHE A 7 4.36 44.49 -42.58
CA PHE A 7 4.04 43.15 -42.11
C PHE A 7 4.11 43.14 -40.58
N VAL A 8 3.01 42.84 -39.94
CA VAL A 8 2.97 42.56 -38.50
C VAL A 8 3.15 41.03 -38.34
N ALA A 9 4.27 40.65 -37.81
CA ALA A 9 4.55 39.25 -37.42
C ALA A 9 3.98 39.03 -36.02
N ALA A 10 2.90 38.26 -35.90
CA ALA A 10 2.36 37.82 -34.62
C ALA A 10 3.15 36.57 -34.15
N SER A 11 3.99 36.75 -33.15
CA SER A 11 4.70 35.63 -32.49
C SER A 11 3.76 34.96 -31.48
N LEU A 12 3.29 33.74 -31.78
CA LEU A 12 2.59 32.87 -30.83
C LEU A 12 3.60 32.29 -29.88
N PHE A 13 3.61 32.75 -28.63
CA PHE A 13 4.32 32.05 -27.53
C PHE A 13 3.45 30.91 -27.02
N ALA A 14 3.77 29.69 -27.41
CA ALA A 14 3.21 28.50 -26.80
C ALA A 14 3.93 28.28 -25.46
N THR A 15 3.25 28.58 -24.34
CA THR A 15 3.73 28.22 -23.00
C THR A 15 3.53 26.72 -22.80
N LEU A 16 4.59 25.94 -22.91
CA LEU A 16 4.62 24.54 -22.42
C LEU A 16 4.51 24.60 -20.89
N ASN A 17 3.33 24.30 -20.35
CA ASN A 17 3.21 23.92 -18.95
C ASN A 17 3.83 22.53 -18.78
N ALA A 18 5.10 22.47 -18.45
CA ALA A 18 5.71 21.26 -17.88
C ALA A 18 5.09 21.05 -16.49
N ALA A 19 4.16 20.09 -16.37
CA ALA A 19 3.71 19.60 -15.07
C ALA A 19 4.96 19.03 -14.35
N ALA A 20 5.51 19.80 -13.43
CA ALA A 20 6.57 19.33 -12.55
C ALA A 20 5.99 18.16 -11.76
N ALA A 21 6.46 16.95 -12.02
CA ALA A 21 6.18 15.79 -11.19
C ALA A 21 6.69 16.13 -9.78
N GLN A 22 5.78 16.42 -8.87
CA GLN A 22 6.13 16.63 -7.46
C GLN A 22 6.76 15.34 -6.93
N ALA A 23 7.94 15.47 -6.32
CA ALA A 23 8.56 14.37 -5.60
C ALA A 23 7.54 13.83 -4.56
N PRO A 24 7.39 12.48 -4.43
CA PRO A 24 6.44 11.89 -3.50
C PRO A 24 6.67 12.44 -2.10
N SER A 25 5.65 13.04 -1.50
CA SER A 25 5.74 13.47 -0.09
C SER A 25 5.82 12.22 0.79
N ALA A 26 6.49 12.32 1.95
CA ALA A 26 6.57 11.21 2.91
C ALA A 26 5.18 10.68 3.36
N ASN A 27 4.13 11.40 2.98
CA ASN A 27 2.72 11.08 3.25
C ASN A 27 1.96 10.59 1.99
N ASP A 28 2.67 10.26 0.93
CA ASP A 28 2.10 9.66 -0.29
C ASP A 28 1.97 8.14 -0.11
N PRO A 29 0.89 7.48 -0.60
CA PRO A 29 0.71 6.02 -0.48
C PRO A 29 1.88 5.20 -1.02
N VAL A 30 2.46 5.60 -2.16
CA VAL A 30 3.63 4.93 -2.76
C VAL A 30 4.86 5.08 -1.87
N ALA A 31 5.10 6.28 -1.33
CA ALA A 31 6.22 6.54 -0.42
C ALA A 31 6.07 5.74 0.90
N ILE A 32 4.85 5.65 1.45
CA ILE A 32 4.56 4.84 2.64
C ILE A 32 4.91 3.37 2.39
N LEU A 33 4.43 2.78 1.28
CA LEU A 33 4.71 1.38 0.96
C LEU A 33 6.18 1.15 0.62
N THR A 34 6.81 2.06 -0.12
CA THR A 34 8.25 1.99 -0.40
C THR A 34 9.06 1.92 0.89
N ALA A 35 8.72 2.74 1.89
CA ALA A 35 9.39 2.70 3.20
C ALA A 35 9.15 1.39 3.95
N ILE A 36 7.91 0.87 3.94
CA ILE A 36 7.54 -0.41 4.57
C ILE A 36 8.34 -1.55 3.93
N TYR A 37 8.31 -1.68 2.61
CA TYR A 37 8.98 -2.77 1.90
C TYR A 37 10.51 -2.64 1.90
N THR A 38 11.05 -1.42 1.90
CA THR A 38 12.49 -1.21 2.09
C THR A 38 12.95 -1.73 3.45
N ARG A 39 12.14 -1.55 4.51
CA ARG A 39 12.41 -2.12 5.83
C ARG A 39 12.26 -3.64 5.81
N ALA A 40 11.19 -4.18 5.26
CA ALA A 40 10.97 -5.62 5.14
C ALA A 40 12.11 -6.33 4.39
N ALA A 41 12.59 -5.76 3.29
CA ALA A 41 13.69 -6.31 2.49
C ALA A 41 15.07 -6.25 3.19
N LYS A 42 15.25 -5.39 4.18
CA LYS A 42 16.50 -5.30 4.97
C LYS A 42 16.51 -6.24 6.18
N GLY A 43 15.38 -6.82 6.53
CA GLY A 43 15.24 -7.69 7.66
C GLY A 43 16.03 -8.99 7.50
N LYS A 44 16.68 -9.44 8.58
CA LYS A 44 17.25 -10.78 8.70
C LYS A 44 16.38 -11.55 9.68
N GLY A 45 15.86 -12.71 9.27
CA GLY A 45 14.95 -13.51 10.10
C GLY A 45 13.54 -12.92 10.13
N ASP A 46 13.02 -12.64 11.30
CA ASP A 46 11.70 -12.09 11.61
C ASP A 46 11.43 -10.65 11.09
N GLY A 47 12.27 -10.20 10.16
CA GLY A 47 12.27 -8.84 9.64
C GLY A 47 11.16 -8.44 8.70
N GLY A 48 10.16 -9.29 8.41
CA GLY A 48 9.09 -9.00 7.45
C GLY A 48 8.36 -7.68 7.66
N GLY A 49 7.12 -7.62 7.23
CA GLY A 49 6.29 -6.42 7.29
C GLY A 49 5.35 -6.38 8.49
N ALA A 50 5.30 -7.44 9.32
CA ALA A 50 4.40 -7.55 10.47
C ALA A 50 4.51 -6.39 11.47
N PHE A 51 5.62 -5.66 11.48
CA PHE A 51 5.80 -4.49 12.35
C PHE A 51 4.71 -3.42 12.19
N ILE A 52 3.99 -3.37 11.06
CA ILE A 52 2.89 -2.40 10.88
C ILE A 52 1.63 -2.76 11.66
N ILE A 53 1.51 -4.02 12.07
CA ILE A 53 0.38 -4.57 12.84
C ILE A 53 0.78 -5.10 14.22
N GLU A 54 2.06 -5.11 14.54
CA GLU A 54 2.65 -5.70 15.74
C GLU A 54 2.13 -5.11 17.05
N SER A 55 1.82 -3.82 17.07
CA SER A 55 1.35 -3.15 18.26
C SER A 55 0.18 -2.18 17.97
N LYS A 56 -0.55 -1.81 19.03
CA LYS A 56 -1.60 -0.79 18.93
C LYS A 56 -1.07 0.54 18.35
N ALA A 57 0.14 0.94 18.72
CA ALA A 57 0.77 2.16 18.23
C ALA A 57 1.14 2.04 16.74
N ALA A 58 1.65 0.88 16.31
CA ALA A 58 1.95 0.61 14.91
C ALA A 58 0.68 0.59 14.06
N LYS A 59 -0.37 -0.12 14.48
CA LYS A 59 -1.68 -0.12 13.83
C LYS A 59 -2.20 1.32 13.67
N ALA A 60 -2.18 2.15 14.70
CA ALA A 60 -2.61 3.56 14.65
C ALA A 60 -1.74 4.43 13.72
N LYS A 61 -0.46 4.10 13.57
CA LYS A 61 0.45 4.81 12.65
C LYS A 61 0.12 4.53 11.19
N TYR A 62 -0.11 3.28 10.82
CA TYR A 62 -0.23 2.86 9.43
C TYR A 62 -1.66 2.66 8.96
N LEU A 63 -2.55 2.15 9.81
CA LEU A 63 -3.90 1.75 9.45
C LEU A 63 -4.92 2.88 9.67
N SER A 64 -6.04 2.82 8.96
CA SER A 64 -7.17 3.71 9.16
C SER A 64 -7.80 3.48 10.54
N LYS A 65 -8.44 4.51 11.08
CA LYS A 65 -9.20 4.39 12.34
C LYS A 65 -10.25 3.29 12.27
N SER A 66 -10.89 3.14 11.11
CA SER A 66 -11.89 2.12 10.83
C SER A 66 -11.29 0.71 10.92
N LEU A 67 -10.14 0.47 10.28
CA LEU A 67 -9.47 -0.82 10.31
C LEU A 67 -8.92 -1.14 11.72
N VAL A 68 -8.34 -0.15 12.40
CA VAL A 68 -7.89 -0.29 13.80
C VAL A 68 -9.03 -0.67 14.74
N ALA A 69 -10.20 -0.03 14.58
CA ALA A 69 -11.37 -0.33 15.39
C ALA A 69 -11.92 -1.75 15.14
N LEU A 70 -11.95 -2.18 13.87
CA LEU A 70 -12.34 -3.55 13.50
C LEU A 70 -11.36 -4.57 14.08
N TRP A 71 -10.05 -4.30 13.97
CA TRP A 71 -9.02 -5.18 14.53
C TRP A 71 -9.14 -5.32 16.05
N ALA A 72 -9.33 -4.21 16.76
CA ALA A 72 -9.51 -4.24 18.21
C ALA A 72 -10.76 -5.06 18.65
N LYS A 73 -11.83 -5.04 17.86
CA LYS A 73 -13.00 -5.90 18.12
C LYS A 73 -12.67 -7.38 17.91
N ALA A 74 -11.97 -7.72 16.84
CA ALA A 74 -11.57 -9.08 16.55
C ALA A 74 -10.61 -9.62 17.62
N ASP A 75 -9.61 -8.83 18.03
CA ASP A 75 -8.69 -9.18 19.12
C ASP A 75 -9.44 -9.43 20.44
N ALA A 76 -10.46 -8.61 20.75
CA ALA A 76 -11.28 -8.77 21.94
C ALA A 76 -12.24 -9.98 21.89
N HIS A 77 -12.57 -10.45 20.69
CA HIS A 77 -13.42 -11.63 20.46
C HIS A 77 -12.60 -12.93 20.50
N THR A 78 -11.31 -12.87 20.23
CA THR A 78 -10.41 -14.02 20.28
C THR A 78 -10.22 -14.51 21.73
N PRO A 79 -10.48 -15.78 22.04
CA PRO A 79 -10.26 -16.33 23.38
C PRO A 79 -8.82 -16.17 23.84
N LYS A 80 -8.63 -16.00 25.14
CA LYS A 80 -7.28 -15.85 25.71
C LYS A 80 -6.44 -17.11 25.48
N GLY A 81 -5.35 -16.95 24.77
CA GLY A 81 -4.40 -18.02 24.42
C GLY A 81 -4.57 -18.57 23.01
N ASP A 82 -5.63 -18.15 22.31
CA ASP A 82 -5.83 -18.53 20.91
C ASP A 82 -5.05 -17.60 19.97
N VAL A 83 -4.78 -18.08 18.76
CA VAL A 83 -4.21 -17.30 17.67
C VAL A 83 -5.25 -16.34 17.14
N GLY A 84 -4.88 -15.09 16.94
CA GLY A 84 -5.77 -14.08 16.34
C GLY A 84 -6.13 -14.42 14.88
N PRO A 85 -7.12 -13.71 14.31
CA PRO A 85 -7.64 -14.01 12.97
C PRO A 85 -6.65 -13.75 11.83
N VAL A 86 -5.53 -13.10 12.10
CA VAL A 86 -4.43 -12.87 11.17
C VAL A 86 -3.16 -13.46 11.76
N ASP A 87 -2.79 -14.64 11.30
CA ASP A 87 -1.69 -15.46 11.80
C ASP A 87 -0.47 -15.49 10.85
N PHE A 88 -0.43 -14.60 9.89
CA PHE A 88 0.66 -14.44 8.92
C PHE A 88 1.05 -12.96 8.76
N ASP A 89 2.19 -12.71 8.11
CA ASP A 89 2.58 -11.36 7.72
C ASP A 89 1.85 -10.91 6.45
N PRO A 90 0.85 -10.02 6.55
CA PRO A 90 0.07 -9.59 5.39
C PRO A 90 0.86 -8.69 4.42
N VAL A 91 1.99 -8.15 4.85
CA VAL A 91 2.86 -7.32 3.99
C VAL A 91 3.65 -8.20 3.03
N THR A 92 4.16 -9.33 3.52
CA THR A 92 4.94 -10.25 2.71
C THR A 92 4.12 -11.42 2.15
N ASN A 93 2.84 -11.50 2.54
CA ASN A 93 1.94 -12.60 2.20
C ASN A 93 2.57 -13.97 2.56
N SER A 94 3.11 -14.10 3.77
CA SER A 94 3.88 -15.28 4.19
C SER A 94 3.93 -15.40 5.70
N GLN A 95 4.11 -16.64 6.20
CA GLN A 95 4.52 -16.90 7.57
C GLN A 95 6.05 -16.78 7.73
N ASP A 96 6.79 -17.08 6.65
CA ASP A 96 8.25 -16.94 6.59
C ASP A 96 8.62 -15.81 5.63
N PRO A 97 8.80 -14.58 6.11
CA PRO A 97 9.09 -13.42 5.28
C PRO A 97 10.38 -13.58 4.47
N ASP A 98 10.26 -13.49 3.15
CA ASP A 98 11.39 -13.52 2.23
C ASP A 98 11.19 -12.47 1.13
N VAL A 99 11.79 -11.28 1.31
CA VAL A 99 11.71 -10.16 0.36
C VAL A 99 13.10 -9.83 -0.13
N LYS A 100 13.40 -10.20 -1.38
CA LYS A 100 14.62 -9.79 -2.11
C LYS A 100 14.44 -8.43 -2.76
N SER A 101 13.32 -8.26 -3.46
CA SER A 101 12.98 -7.04 -4.17
C SER A 101 11.47 -6.87 -4.25
N PHE A 102 11.04 -5.66 -4.53
CA PHE A 102 9.63 -5.32 -4.69
C PHE A 102 9.46 -4.23 -5.75
N LYS A 103 8.25 -4.19 -6.32
CA LYS A 103 7.82 -3.14 -7.24
C LYS A 103 6.50 -2.57 -6.74
N VAL A 104 6.38 -1.25 -6.69
CA VAL A 104 5.16 -0.55 -6.26
C VAL A 104 4.50 0.08 -7.47
N ASP A 105 3.26 -0.27 -7.73
CA ASP A 105 2.47 0.22 -8.86
C ASP A 105 1.17 0.85 -8.35
N THR A 106 0.85 2.05 -8.82
CA THR A 106 -0.43 2.70 -8.54
C THR A 106 -1.49 2.17 -9.50
N GLU A 107 -2.47 1.40 -8.97
CA GLU A 107 -3.61 0.91 -9.76
C GLU A 107 -4.73 1.98 -9.83
N LYS A 108 -4.91 2.73 -8.74
CA LYS A 108 -5.93 3.80 -8.65
C LYS A 108 -5.46 4.89 -7.70
N LEU A 109 -5.70 6.15 -8.07
CA LEU A 109 -5.44 7.31 -7.21
C LEU A 109 -6.55 8.34 -7.40
N GLU A 110 -7.26 8.62 -6.32
CA GLU A 110 -8.31 9.64 -6.22
C GLU A 110 -7.95 10.65 -5.12
N ALA A 111 -8.79 11.63 -4.90
CA ALA A 111 -8.53 12.68 -3.90
C ALA A 111 -8.42 12.14 -2.47
N ASP A 112 -9.22 11.11 -2.14
CA ASP A 112 -9.36 10.55 -0.79
C ASP A 112 -9.20 9.03 -0.73
N LYS A 113 -8.97 8.36 -1.86
CA LYS A 113 -8.78 6.90 -1.96
C LYS A 113 -7.65 6.56 -2.92
N ALA A 114 -6.93 5.50 -2.61
CA ALA A 114 -5.95 4.94 -3.54
C ALA A 114 -5.91 3.42 -3.44
N VAL A 115 -5.55 2.77 -4.55
CA VAL A 115 -5.22 1.34 -4.59
C VAL A 115 -3.81 1.21 -5.14
N ILE A 116 -2.94 0.63 -4.35
CA ILE A 116 -1.53 0.44 -4.68
C ILE A 116 -1.23 -1.05 -4.63
N ALA A 117 -0.65 -1.57 -5.71
CA ALA A 117 -0.19 -2.95 -5.79
C ALA A 117 1.31 -3.02 -5.51
N VAL A 118 1.74 -4.03 -4.78
CA VAL A 118 3.15 -4.34 -4.57
C VAL A 118 3.42 -5.75 -5.03
N THR A 119 4.28 -5.91 -6.02
CA THR A 119 4.77 -7.21 -6.48
C THR A 119 6.04 -7.56 -5.73
N ILE A 120 6.09 -8.74 -5.13
CA ILE A 120 7.19 -9.21 -4.27
C ILE A 120 7.96 -10.32 -4.98
N THR A 121 9.30 -10.25 -4.88
CA THR A 121 10.20 -11.32 -5.30
C THR A 121 11.02 -11.77 -4.10
N GLY A 122 11.00 -13.05 -3.77
CA GLY A 122 11.81 -13.67 -2.70
C GLY A 122 13.21 -14.06 -3.15
N HIS A 123 14.06 -14.47 -2.20
CA HIS A 123 15.41 -14.97 -2.45
C HIS A 123 15.42 -16.47 -2.78
N ASN A 124 14.70 -17.26 -1.99
CA ASN A 124 14.85 -18.71 -1.90
C ASN A 124 13.59 -19.48 -2.29
N ALA A 125 12.43 -18.87 -2.23
CA ALA A 125 11.17 -19.52 -2.61
C ALA A 125 11.11 -19.67 -4.13
N PRO A 126 10.52 -20.77 -4.64
CA PRO A 126 10.14 -20.80 -6.04
C PRO A 126 9.28 -19.58 -6.36
N PRO A 127 9.44 -18.95 -7.54
CA PRO A 127 8.70 -17.75 -7.86
C PRO A 127 7.20 -18.01 -7.62
N ARG A 128 6.61 -17.21 -6.74
CA ARG A 128 5.15 -17.23 -6.58
C ARG A 128 4.52 -16.90 -7.93
N LYS A 129 3.38 -17.44 -8.24
CA LYS A 129 2.74 -17.29 -9.55
C LYS A 129 1.49 -16.43 -9.44
N GLY A 130 1.24 -15.62 -10.47
CA GLY A 130 -0.01 -14.89 -10.61
C GLY A 130 -0.33 -13.97 -9.42
N ALA A 131 -1.52 -14.15 -8.86
CA ALA A 131 -2.05 -13.31 -7.79
C ALA A 131 -1.26 -13.39 -6.47
N ASP A 132 -0.61 -14.53 -6.20
CA ASP A 132 0.10 -14.76 -4.93
C ASP A 132 1.36 -13.88 -4.75
N GLN A 133 1.86 -13.30 -5.84
CA GLN A 133 2.99 -12.37 -5.81
C GLN A 133 2.59 -10.94 -5.45
N VAL A 134 1.30 -10.63 -5.51
CA VAL A 134 0.82 -9.24 -5.45
C VAL A 134 0.02 -9.01 -4.19
N VAL A 135 0.49 -8.06 -3.39
CA VAL A 135 -0.26 -7.52 -2.26
C VAL A 135 -0.83 -6.17 -2.65
N ARG A 136 -2.14 -5.98 -2.48
CA ARG A 136 -2.85 -4.73 -2.78
C ARG A 136 -3.23 -4.01 -1.51
N TYR A 137 -2.99 -2.72 -1.49
CA TYR A 137 -3.31 -1.85 -0.39
C TYR A 137 -4.41 -0.88 -0.82
N GLU A 138 -5.52 -0.92 -0.11
CA GLU A 138 -6.53 0.13 -0.20
C GLU A 138 -6.20 1.21 0.81
N PHE A 139 -6.06 2.44 0.35
CA PHE A 139 -5.81 3.60 1.17
C PHE A 139 -7.03 4.51 1.24
N VAL A 140 -7.20 5.14 2.39
CA VAL A 140 -8.13 6.26 2.60
C VAL A 140 -7.39 7.45 3.17
N ARG A 141 -7.90 8.64 2.88
CA ARG A 141 -7.35 9.88 3.42
C ARG A 141 -8.07 10.25 4.72
N GLU A 142 -7.33 10.38 5.80
CA GLU A 142 -7.79 10.83 7.09
C GLU A 142 -7.15 12.19 7.42
N GLY A 143 -7.88 13.28 7.13
CA GLY A 143 -7.33 14.63 7.17
C GLY A 143 -6.25 14.82 6.11
N ASP A 144 -5.03 15.14 6.54
CA ASP A 144 -3.86 15.29 5.68
C ASP A 144 -3.05 14.00 5.46
N LYS A 145 -3.47 12.87 6.06
CA LYS A 145 -2.70 11.62 6.08
C LYS A 145 -3.37 10.51 5.31
N TRP A 146 -2.58 9.78 4.55
CA TRP A 146 -3.00 8.52 3.95
C TRP A 146 -2.85 7.38 4.96
N LYS A 147 -3.86 6.51 5.02
CA LYS A 147 -3.95 5.37 5.93
C LYS A 147 -4.38 4.13 5.16
N ILE A 148 -3.77 3.00 5.49
CA ILE A 148 -4.15 1.70 4.94
C ILE A 148 -5.50 1.31 5.52
N ASP A 149 -6.50 1.12 4.66
CA ASP A 149 -7.86 0.74 5.04
C ASP A 149 -8.15 -0.74 4.82
N ASP A 150 -7.42 -1.38 3.92
CA ASP A 150 -7.39 -2.84 3.76
C ASP A 150 -6.07 -3.29 3.14
N ILE A 151 -5.69 -4.53 3.41
CA ILE A 151 -4.60 -5.25 2.75
C ILE A 151 -5.19 -6.51 2.17
N LYS A 152 -4.90 -6.78 0.90
CA LYS A 152 -5.45 -7.88 0.13
C LYS A 152 -4.35 -8.64 -0.61
N GLY A 153 -4.53 -9.93 -0.75
CA GLY A 153 -3.63 -10.78 -1.53
C GLY A 153 -4.31 -12.05 -1.94
N ALA A 154 -3.52 -13.05 -2.32
CA ALA A 154 -3.98 -14.39 -2.55
C ALA A 154 -2.98 -15.41 -1.98
N SER A 155 -3.45 -16.58 -1.62
CA SER A 155 -2.64 -17.74 -1.25
C SER A 155 -3.15 -18.97 -2.01
N ASP A 156 -2.27 -19.62 -2.77
CA ASP A 156 -2.64 -20.71 -3.67
C ASP A 156 -3.76 -20.35 -4.65
N GLY A 157 -3.80 -19.08 -5.06
CA GLY A 157 -4.82 -18.52 -5.94
C GLY A 157 -6.10 -18.05 -5.24
N GLU A 158 -6.32 -18.41 -3.98
CA GLU A 158 -7.49 -18.01 -3.20
C GLU A 158 -7.31 -16.59 -2.62
N PRO A 159 -8.23 -15.65 -2.89
CA PRO A 159 -8.12 -14.28 -2.45
C PRO A 159 -8.39 -14.14 -0.95
N TRP A 160 -7.66 -13.25 -0.30
CA TRP A 160 -7.90 -12.84 1.08
C TRP A 160 -7.93 -11.32 1.23
N SER A 161 -8.56 -10.84 2.29
CA SER A 161 -8.60 -9.43 2.73
C SER A 161 -8.54 -9.41 4.25
N ILE A 162 -7.71 -8.55 4.79
CA ILE A 162 -7.61 -8.36 6.25
C ILE A 162 -8.97 -7.95 6.83
N ARG A 163 -9.68 -7.02 6.17
CA ARG A 163 -11.04 -6.65 6.62
C ARG A 163 -12.00 -7.82 6.64
N ALA A 164 -11.98 -8.64 5.60
CA ALA A 164 -12.87 -9.80 5.52
C ALA A 164 -12.56 -10.83 6.62
N MET A 165 -11.28 -11.12 6.88
CA MET A 165 -10.84 -12.03 7.93
C MET A 165 -11.25 -11.54 9.31
N LEU A 166 -10.99 -10.27 9.64
CA LEU A 166 -11.38 -9.66 10.90
C LEU A 166 -12.90 -9.63 11.08
N ALA A 167 -13.67 -9.33 10.02
CA ALA A 167 -15.13 -9.32 10.09
C ALA A 167 -15.72 -10.73 10.24
N SER A 168 -15.07 -11.73 9.63
CA SER A 168 -15.47 -13.14 9.73
C SER A 168 -15.28 -13.69 11.14
N SER A 169 -14.15 -13.36 11.79
CA SER A 169 -13.86 -13.82 13.16
C SER A 169 -14.85 -13.31 14.21
N LEU A 170 -15.61 -12.27 13.91
CA LEU A 170 -16.67 -11.77 14.80
C LEU A 170 -18.00 -12.55 14.71
N LYS A 171 -18.10 -13.50 13.76
CA LYS A 171 -19.30 -14.30 13.52
C LYS A 171 -19.17 -15.74 14.02
N SER A 172 -17.97 -16.15 14.32
CA SER A 172 -17.62 -17.44 14.93
C SER A 172 -17.65 -17.33 16.44
#